data_577eda79a20037da948104ac40294131
#
_entry.id   577eda79a20037da948104ac40294131
#
_cell.length_a   1.000
_cell.length_b   1.000
_cell.length_c   1.000
_cell.angle_alpha   90.00
_cell.angle_beta   90.00
_cell.angle_gamma   90.00
#
_symmetry.space_group_name_H-M   'P 1'
#
loop_
_entity.id
_entity.type
_entity.pdbx_description
1 polymer ?
#
loop_
_entity_poly.entity_id
_entity_poly.type
_entity_poly.pdbx_seq_one_letter_code
_entity_poly.pdbx_strand_id
1 'polypeptide(L)'
;NIDHFSTPGLVTRLTTDITNVQMAYMFTIRLLARAPIMIVMSLIMTVTISPAIAFMMLITIPVLGGLLIFIAKKAHPHFIEVFDEYDELNNVVQENVNAARVVKAYVREDHEVEKFGKISGIVFRLFTKAEKIVAWNSPTMQFTMYIVVLAMVLIGGESIISGDMLTGELTSVIVYALQILTSLMMVSFVFVMIMIAEASTERINEVL
;
A
#
# COMPACT_ATOMS: atom_id res chain seq x y z
N ASN A 1 8.50 -2.77 -34.02
CA ASN A 1 7.38 -2.38 -34.90
C ASN A 1 6.51 -1.33 -34.19
N ILE A 2 6.99 -0.08 -34.26
CA ILE A 2 6.36 1.08 -33.60
C ILE A 2 4.93 1.36 -34.14
N ASP A 3 4.65 0.89 -35.37
CA ASP A 3 3.36 1.11 -36.05
C ASP A 3 2.16 0.39 -35.37
N HIS A 4 2.41 -0.55 -34.46
CA HIS A 4 1.35 -1.20 -33.65
C HIS A 4 0.92 -0.38 -32.45
N PHE A 5 1.66 0.65 -32.07
CA PHE A 5 1.37 1.48 -30.89
C PHE A 5 0.78 2.81 -31.32
N SER A 6 -0.29 3.24 -30.64
CA SER A 6 -0.83 4.58 -30.82
C SER A 6 0.13 5.65 -30.29
N THR A 7 0.24 6.78 -30.95
CA THR A 7 1.07 7.92 -30.49
C THR A 7 0.80 8.32 -29.05
N PRO A 8 -0.48 8.43 -28.58
CA PRO A 8 -0.78 8.70 -27.18
C PRO A 8 -0.27 7.58 -26.23
N GLY A 9 -0.35 6.33 -26.65
CA GLY A 9 0.16 5.20 -25.85
C GLY A 9 1.67 5.23 -25.66
N LEU A 10 2.43 5.60 -26.68
CA LEU A 10 3.89 5.78 -26.61
C LEU A 10 4.25 6.96 -25.69
N VAL A 11 3.53 8.07 -25.77
CA VAL A 11 3.74 9.22 -24.88
C VAL A 11 3.51 8.83 -23.41
N THR A 12 2.46 8.08 -23.11
CA THR A 12 2.18 7.60 -21.74
C THR A 12 3.30 6.71 -21.22
N ARG A 13 3.84 5.80 -22.06
CA ARG A 13 4.96 4.93 -21.69
C ARG A 13 6.23 5.72 -21.42
N LEU A 14 6.52 6.73 -22.24
CA LEU A 14 7.71 7.59 -22.09
C LEU A 14 7.59 8.60 -20.92
N THR A 15 6.41 8.86 -20.41
CA THR A 15 6.19 9.83 -19.32
C THR A 15 5.78 9.12 -18.02
N THR A 16 4.57 8.60 -17.99
CA THR A 16 3.97 8.04 -16.76
C THR A 16 4.65 6.75 -16.33
N ASP A 17 4.86 5.79 -17.25
CA ASP A 17 5.45 4.50 -16.91
C ASP A 17 6.92 4.65 -16.50
N ILE A 18 7.70 5.49 -17.17
CA ILE A 18 9.08 5.79 -16.75
C ILE A 18 9.09 6.46 -15.37
N THR A 19 8.18 7.39 -15.11
CA THR A 19 8.07 8.04 -13.79
C THR A 19 7.73 7.05 -12.70
N ASN A 20 6.83 6.10 -12.94
CA ASN A 20 6.49 5.03 -11.99
C ASN A 20 7.70 4.17 -11.65
N VAL A 21 8.46 3.72 -12.66
CA VAL A 21 9.68 2.94 -12.47
C VAL A 21 10.73 3.74 -11.71
N GLN A 22 10.93 5.02 -12.07
CA GLN A 22 11.86 5.90 -11.38
C GLN A 22 11.49 6.10 -9.90
N MET A 23 10.21 6.32 -9.60
CA MET A 23 9.73 6.45 -8.21
C MET A 23 9.93 5.16 -7.43
N ALA A 24 9.57 4.01 -8.00
CA ALA A 24 9.76 2.73 -7.36
C ALA A 24 11.24 2.45 -7.07
N TYR A 25 12.13 2.73 -8.02
CA TYR A 25 13.58 2.60 -7.84
C TYR A 25 14.08 3.49 -6.70
N MET A 26 13.67 4.76 -6.69
CA MET A 26 14.06 5.71 -5.64
C MET A 26 13.57 5.26 -4.26
N PHE A 27 12.30 4.85 -4.14
CA PHE A 27 11.75 4.38 -2.86
C PHE A 27 12.36 3.05 -2.42
N THR A 28 12.62 2.13 -3.36
CA THR A 28 13.27 0.85 -3.07
C THR A 28 14.65 1.07 -2.46
N ILE A 29 15.50 1.87 -3.08
CA ILE A 29 16.85 2.14 -2.55
C ILE A 29 16.77 2.85 -1.19
N ARG A 30 15.93 3.88 -1.09
CA ARG A 30 15.89 4.72 0.12
C ARG A 30 15.22 4.04 1.31
N LEU A 31 14.09 3.35 1.09
CA LEU A 31 13.27 2.80 2.18
C LEU A 31 13.57 1.32 2.44
N LEU A 32 13.76 0.51 1.40
CA LEU A 32 14.02 -0.92 1.56
C LEU A 32 15.40 -1.19 2.18
N ALA A 33 16.40 -0.35 1.91
CA ALA A 33 17.69 -0.45 2.59
C ALA A 33 17.60 0.04 4.04
N ARG A 34 16.86 1.13 4.29
CA ARG A 34 16.76 1.73 5.62
C ARG A 34 15.91 0.89 6.58
N ALA A 35 14.76 0.37 6.15
CA ALA A 35 13.80 -0.27 7.04
C ALA A 35 14.35 -1.53 7.74
N PRO A 36 15.01 -2.49 7.07
CA PRO A 36 15.61 -3.63 7.76
C PRO A 36 16.69 -3.24 8.75
N ILE A 37 17.54 -2.27 8.40
CA ILE A 37 18.60 -1.78 9.28
C ILE A 37 17.98 -1.19 10.55
N MET A 38 16.94 -0.37 10.43
CA MET A 38 16.22 0.21 11.56
C MET A 38 15.57 -0.84 12.45
N ILE A 39 14.94 -1.87 11.85
CA ILE A 39 14.34 -2.98 12.60
C ILE A 39 15.42 -3.73 13.40
N VAL A 40 16.50 -4.12 12.73
CA VAL A 40 17.58 -4.88 13.36
C VAL A 40 18.28 -4.08 14.47
N MET A 41 18.63 -2.82 14.20
CA MET A 41 19.30 -1.96 15.20
C MET A 41 18.39 -1.67 16.39
N SER A 42 17.12 -1.35 16.16
CA SER A 42 16.16 -1.14 17.25
C SER A 42 15.95 -2.40 18.08
N LEU A 43 15.91 -3.58 17.44
CA LEU A 43 15.80 -4.85 18.15
C LEU A 43 17.06 -5.15 18.99
N ILE A 44 18.26 -4.96 18.43
CA ILE A 44 19.52 -5.13 19.16
C ILE A 44 19.57 -4.22 20.39
N MET A 45 19.24 -2.93 20.21
CA MET A 45 19.22 -1.97 21.32
C MET A 45 18.16 -2.33 22.37
N THR A 46 17.01 -2.86 21.96
CA THR A 46 15.99 -3.35 22.90
C THR A 46 16.48 -4.56 23.69
N VAL A 47 17.20 -5.50 23.05
CA VAL A 47 17.79 -6.67 23.74
C VAL A 47 18.78 -6.27 24.81
N THR A 48 19.60 -5.23 24.57
CA THR A 48 20.59 -4.74 25.57
C THR A 48 19.95 -4.10 26.80
N ILE A 49 18.72 -3.57 26.66
CA ILE A 49 18.00 -2.93 27.77
C ILE A 49 17.11 -3.95 28.49
N SER A 50 16.28 -4.68 27.75
CA SER A 50 15.34 -5.67 28.30
C SER A 50 15.11 -6.82 27.34
N PRO A 51 15.69 -8.01 27.60
CA PRO A 51 15.45 -9.20 26.78
C PRO A 51 13.96 -9.61 26.71
N ALA A 52 13.20 -9.37 27.79
CA ALA A 52 11.77 -9.69 27.86
C ALA A 52 10.97 -8.85 26.84
N ILE A 53 11.23 -7.54 26.81
CA ILE A 53 10.57 -6.65 25.83
C ILE A 53 11.04 -6.95 24.41
N ALA A 54 12.31 -7.24 24.21
CA ALA A 54 12.85 -7.64 22.91
C ALA A 54 12.18 -8.90 22.38
N PHE A 55 11.95 -9.91 23.22
CA PHE A 55 11.23 -11.13 22.83
C PHE A 55 9.77 -10.83 22.43
N MET A 56 9.09 -9.95 23.16
CA MET A 56 7.75 -9.50 22.79
C MET A 56 7.76 -8.80 21.42
N MET A 57 8.77 -7.94 21.13
CA MET A 57 8.92 -7.30 19.83
C MET A 57 9.18 -8.31 18.72
N LEU A 58 10.01 -9.30 18.97
CA LEU A 58 10.34 -10.36 18.01
C LEU A 58 9.07 -11.15 17.59
N ILE A 59 8.09 -11.32 18.47
CA ILE A 59 6.81 -11.94 18.17
C ILE A 59 5.89 -10.95 17.43
N THR A 60 5.90 -9.68 17.84
CA THR A 60 5.03 -8.65 17.24
C THR A 60 5.35 -8.41 15.76
N ILE A 61 6.63 -8.43 15.37
CA ILE A 61 7.06 -8.20 13.99
C ILE A 61 6.41 -9.18 13.00
N PRO A 62 6.54 -10.52 13.16
CA PRO A 62 5.93 -11.45 12.22
C PRO A 62 4.39 -11.49 12.31
N VAL A 63 3.80 -11.24 13.48
CA VAL A 63 2.34 -11.16 13.63
C VAL A 63 1.78 -9.98 12.86
N LEU A 64 2.34 -8.79 13.08
CA LEU A 64 1.90 -7.61 12.35
C LEU A 64 2.21 -7.71 10.84
N GLY A 65 3.42 -8.13 10.48
CA GLY A 65 3.79 -8.35 9.07
C GLY A 65 2.85 -9.34 8.37
N GLY A 66 2.51 -10.44 9.04
CA GLY A 66 1.55 -11.42 8.54
C GLY A 66 0.15 -10.85 8.34
N LEU A 67 -0.35 -10.04 9.28
CA LEU A 67 -1.63 -9.34 9.16
C LEU A 67 -1.66 -8.37 7.98
N LEU A 68 -0.60 -7.57 7.80
CA LEU A 68 -0.49 -6.63 6.69
C LEU A 68 -0.44 -7.35 5.34
N ILE A 69 0.34 -8.43 5.23
CA ILE A 69 0.39 -9.27 4.03
C ILE A 69 -0.96 -9.91 3.75
N PHE A 70 -1.67 -10.37 4.78
CA PHE A 70 -3.01 -10.95 4.64
C PHE A 70 -4.01 -9.93 4.09
N ILE A 71 -4.02 -8.70 4.63
CA ILE A 71 -4.86 -7.59 4.14
C ILE A 71 -4.53 -7.29 2.67
N ALA A 72 -3.25 -7.16 2.33
CA ALA A 72 -2.80 -6.88 0.97
C ALA A 72 -3.22 -7.98 -0.03
N LYS A 73 -2.99 -9.26 0.32
CA LYS A 73 -3.40 -10.40 -0.51
C LYS A 73 -4.91 -10.47 -0.70
N LYS A 74 -5.70 -10.08 0.30
CA LYS A 74 -7.17 -10.09 0.23
C LYS A 74 -7.71 -8.90 -0.60
N ALA A 75 -7.02 -7.75 -0.59
CA ALA A 75 -7.40 -6.58 -1.37
C ALA A 75 -7.06 -6.73 -2.86
N HIS A 76 -5.92 -7.37 -3.18
CA HIS A 76 -5.37 -7.47 -4.52
C HIS A 76 -6.37 -7.96 -5.59
N PRO A 77 -7.10 -9.09 -5.44
CA PRO A 77 -8.04 -9.56 -6.47
C PRO A 77 -9.17 -8.57 -6.73
N HIS A 78 -9.61 -7.83 -5.70
CA HIS A 78 -10.67 -6.83 -5.87
C HIS A 78 -10.17 -5.59 -6.62
N PHE A 79 -8.90 -5.24 -6.51
CA PHE A 79 -8.32 -4.17 -7.32
C PHE A 79 -8.21 -4.58 -8.80
N ILE A 80 -7.91 -5.84 -9.10
CA ILE A 80 -7.93 -6.33 -10.49
C ILE A 80 -9.34 -6.16 -11.08
N GLU A 81 -10.38 -6.64 -10.38
CA GLU A 81 -11.78 -6.45 -10.81
C GLU A 81 -12.12 -4.96 -11.04
N VAL A 82 -11.61 -4.06 -10.18
CA VAL A 82 -11.82 -2.61 -10.35
C VAL A 82 -11.18 -2.09 -11.63
N PHE A 83 -9.95 -2.51 -11.93
CA PHE A 83 -9.24 -2.03 -13.12
C PHE A 83 -9.89 -2.53 -14.41
N ASP A 84 -10.35 -3.78 -14.44
CA ASP A 84 -11.08 -4.34 -15.59
C ASP A 84 -12.37 -3.54 -15.88
N GLU A 85 -13.17 -3.24 -14.87
CA GLU A 85 -14.39 -2.43 -15.01
C GLU A 85 -14.09 -0.94 -15.29
N TYR A 86 -12.94 -0.44 -14.83
CA TYR A 86 -12.50 0.92 -15.13
C TYR A 86 -12.13 1.08 -16.60
N ASP A 87 -11.53 0.06 -17.19
CA ASP A 87 -11.25 0.03 -18.64
C ASP A 87 -12.54 0.03 -19.46
N GLU A 88 -13.58 -0.71 -19.03
CA GLU A 88 -14.89 -0.68 -19.66
C GLU A 88 -15.55 0.71 -19.54
N LEU A 89 -15.42 1.36 -18.37
CA LEU A 89 -15.89 2.74 -18.20
C LEU A 89 -15.21 3.71 -19.17
N ASN A 90 -13.89 3.59 -19.35
CA ASN A 90 -13.14 4.40 -20.30
C ASN A 90 -13.59 4.14 -21.76
N ASN A 91 -13.85 2.88 -22.12
CA ASN A 91 -14.38 2.52 -23.44
C ASN A 91 -15.72 3.21 -23.70
N VAL A 92 -16.65 3.19 -22.74
CA VAL A 92 -17.95 3.86 -22.88
C VAL A 92 -17.80 5.37 -23.00
N VAL A 93 -16.88 5.99 -22.25
CA VAL A 93 -16.60 7.42 -22.40
C VAL A 93 -16.08 7.72 -23.79
N GLN A 94 -15.14 6.93 -24.31
CA GLN A 94 -14.56 7.11 -25.64
C GLN A 94 -15.60 6.89 -26.74
N GLU A 95 -16.46 5.89 -26.60
CA GLU A 95 -17.60 5.64 -27.50
C GLU A 95 -18.54 6.85 -27.54
N ASN A 96 -18.91 7.38 -26.37
CA ASN A 96 -19.79 8.53 -26.26
C ASN A 96 -19.19 9.81 -26.86
N VAL A 97 -17.90 10.05 -26.67
CA VAL A 97 -17.20 11.20 -27.28
C VAL A 97 -17.21 11.08 -28.80
N ASN A 98 -16.90 9.90 -29.33
CA ASN A 98 -16.86 9.66 -30.77
C ASN A 98 -18.26 9.69 -31.41
N ALA A 99 -19.26 9.15 -30.73
CA ALA A 99 -20.63 9.06 -31.21
C ALA A 99 -21.53 10.26 -30.83
N ALA A 100 -21.00 11.30 -30.19
CA ALA A 100 -21.79 12.41 -29.63
C ALA A 100 -22.76 13.05 -30.63
N ARG A 101 -22.38 13.17 -31.91
CA ARG A 101 -23.25 13.71 -32.98
C ARG A 101 -24.38 12.78 -33.31
N VAL A 102 -24.12 11.46 -33.30
CA VAL A 102 -25.11 10.42 -33.58
C VAL A 102 -26.13 10.33 -32.45
N VAL A 103 -25.64 10.30 -31.20
CA VAL A 103 -26.46 10.28 -29.98
C VAL A 103 -27.44 11.46 -29.97
N LYS A 104 -26.95 12.67 -30.29
CA LYS A 104 -27.79 13.87 -30.39
C LYS A 104 -28.79 13.80 -31.53
N ALA A 105 -28.38 13.30 -32.71
CA ALA A 105 -29.26 13.18 -33.87
C ALA A 105 -30.44 12.22 -33.64
N TYR A 106 -30.23 11.18 -32.82
CA TYR A 106 -31.24 10.21 -32.47
C TYR A 106 -31.93 10.43 -31.12
N VAL A 107 -31.60 11.55 -30.42
CA VAL A 107 -32.17 11.90 -29.11
C VAL A 107 -32.02 10.75 -28.09
N ARG A 108 -30.81 10.17 -28.01
CA ARG A 108 -30.51 9.02 -27.15
C ARG A 108 -29.65 9.35 -25.95
N GLU A 109 -29.58 10.63 -25.57
CA GLU A 109 -28.76 11.09 -24.45
C GLU A 109 -29.12 10.38 -23.14
N ASP A 110 -30.40 10.24 -22.84
CA ASP A 110 -30.86 9.56 -21.61
C ASP A 110 -30.40 8.11 -21.53
N HIS A 111 -30.38 7.41 -22.67
CA HIS A 111 -29.91 6.01 -22.73
C HIS A 111 -28.41 5.92 -22.44
N GLU A 112 -27.61 6.82 -22.99
CA GLU A 112 -26.17 6.84 -22.74
C GLU A 112 -25.83 7.26 -21.31
N VAL A 113 -26.57 8.19 -20.71
CA VAL A 113 -26.46 8.55 -19.30
C VAL A 113 -26.79 7.36 -18.40
N GLU A 114 -27.85 6.59 -18.74
CA GLU A 114 -28.19 5.38 -17.97
C GLU A 114 -27.11 4.30 -18.10
N LYS A 115 -26.59 4.05 -19.32
CA LYS A 115 -25.49 3.11 -19.60
C LYS A 115 -24.25 3.47 -18.78
N PHE A 116 -23.82 4.72 -18.85
CA PHE A 116 -22.68 5.24 -18.09
C PHE A 116 -22.91 5.13 -16.57
N GLY A 117 -24.10 5.49 -16.10
CA GLY A 117 -24.48 5.42 -14.69
C GLY A 117 -24.42 4.00 -14.13
N LYS A 118 -24.83 2.98 -14.93
CA LYS A 118 -24.74 1.57 -14.53
C LYS A 118 -23.29 1.13 -14.33
N ILE A 119 -22.42 1.40 -15.31
CA ILE A 119 -20.99 1.01 -15.26
C ILE A 119 -20.27 1.76 -14.15
N SER A 120 -20.47 3.08 -14.05
CA SER A 120 -19.93 3.89 -12.95
C SER A 120 -20.37 3.37 -11.58
N GLY A 121 -21.63 2.94 -11.45
CA GLY A 121 -22.16 2.31 -10.25
C GLY A 121 -21.50 0.96 -9.91
N ILE A 122 -21.09 0.18 -10.90
CA ILE A 122 -20.34 -1.07 -10.70
C ILE A 122 -18.93 -0.74 -10.20
N VAL A 123 -18.21 0.15 -10.90
CA VAL A 123 -16.87 0.61 -10.51
C VAL A 123 -16.88 1.14 -9.08
N PHE A 124 -17.85 2.01 -8.73
CA PHE A 124 -17.99 2.54 -7.37
C PHE A 124 -18.13 1.44 -6.31
N ARG A 125 -18.96 0.43 -6.57
CA ARG A 125 -19.18 -0.68 -5.63
C ARG A 125 -17.94 -1.54 -5.45
N LEU A 126 -17.25 -1.88 -6.55
CA LEU A 126 -16.02 -2.67 -6.53
C LEU A 126 -14.90 -1.91 -5.83
N PHE A 127 -14.71 -0.63 -6.16
CA PHE A 127 -13.73 0.23 -5.53
C PHE A 127 -13.99 0.36 -4.02
N THR A 128 -15.25 0.59 -3.64
CA THR A 128 -15.65 0.66 -2.22
C THR A 128 -15.35 -0.64 -1.48
N LYS A 129 -15.55 -1.80 -2.14
CA LYS A 129 -15.25 -3.11 -1.55
C LYS A 129 -13.74 -3.31 -1.35
N ALA A 130 -12.92 -2.96 -2.35
CA ALA A 130 -11.47 -3.02 -2.25
C ALA A 130 -10.93 -2.08 -1.16
N GLU A 131 -11.38 -0.82 -1.17
CA GLU A 131 -10.96 0.20 -0.19
C GLU A 131 -11.38 -0.15 1.25
N LYS A 132 -12.55 -0.76 1.46
CA LYS A 132 -12.96 -1.24 2.79
C LYS A 132 -11.98 -2.26 3.36
N ILE A 133 -11.39 -3.11 2.52
CA ILE A 133 -10.39 -4.08 2.96
C ILE A 133 -9.08 -3.35 3.32
N VAL A 134 -8.63 -2.44 2.48
CA VAL A 134 -7.41 -1.64 2.73
C VAL A 134 -7.57 -0.72 3.95
N ALA A 135 -8.76 -0.18 4.17
CA ALA A 135 -9.05 0.67 5.31
C ALA A 135 -8.79 -0.03 6.67
N TRP A 136 -8.85 -1.36 6.74
CA TRP A 136 -8.47 -2.12 7.93
C TRP A 136 -6.98 -2.04 8.27
N ASN A 137 -6.14 -1.60 7.33
CA ASN A 137 -4.71 -1.45 7.56
C ASN A 137 -4.40 -0.47 8.71
N SER A 138 -5.02 0.71 8.69
CA SER A 138 -4.80 1.74 9.71
C SER A 138 -5.27 1.34 11.12
N PRO A 139 -6.49 0.83 11.34
CA PRO A 139 -6.91 0.33 12.66
C PRO A 139 -6.04 -0.82 13.18
N THR A 140 -5.64 -1.75 12.31
CA THR A 140 -4.77 -2.89 12.69
C THR A 140 -3.42 -2.40 13.21
N MET A 141 -2.82 -1.45 12.50
CA MET A 141 -1.56 -0.84 12.92
C MET A 141 -1.69 -0.10 14.25
N GLN A 142 -2.72 0.75 14.38
CA GLN A 142 -2.95 1.52 15.60
C GLN A 142 -3.24 0.62 16.81
N PHE A 143 -4.08 -0.40 16.61
CA PHE A 143 -4.41 -1.35 17.68
C PHE A 143 -3.17 -2.13 18.14
N THR A 144 -2.36 -2.63 17.20
CA THR A 144 -1.09 -3.29 17.51
C THR A 144 -0.15 -2.35 18.28
N MET A 145 -0.02 -1.09 17.83
CA MET A 145 0.81 -0.09 18.50
C MET A 145 0.37 0.14 19.95
N TYR A 146 -0.93 0.31 20.20
CA TYR A 146 -1.42 0.52 21.56
C TYR A 146 -1.23 -0.70 22.46
N ILE A 147 -1.44 -1.91 21.94
CA ILE A 147 -1.17 -3.16 22.69
C ILE A 147 0.31 -3.25 23.06
N VAL A 148 1.17 -2.98 22.09
CA VAL A 148 2.63 -3.02 22.31
C VAL A 148 3.07 -2.01 23.34
N VAL A 149 2.64 -0.75 23.23
CA VAL A 149 2.97 0.30 24.20
C VAL A 149 2.43 -0.04 25.59
N LEU A 150 1.19 -0.52 25.68
CA LEU A 150 0.59 -0.94 26.96
C LEU A 150 1.40 -2.09 27.60
N ALA A 151 1.73 -3.12 26.83
CA ALA A 151 2.55 -4.24 27.32
C ALA A 151 3.94 -3.79 27.77
N MET A 152 4.56 -2.87 27.03
CA MET A 152 5.85 -2.28 27.43
C MET A 152 5.77 -1.49 28.75
N VAL A 153 4.73 -0.69 28.93
CA VAL A 153 4.52 0.07 30.16
C VAL A 153 4.29 -0.88 31.34
N LEU A 154 3.56 -1.97 31.15
CA LEU A 154 3.32 -2.96 32.21
C LEU A 154 4.62 -3.71 32.56
N ILE A 155 5.31 -4.30 31.57
CA ILE A 155 6.56 -5.06 31.78
C ILE A 155 7.68 -4.14 32.27
N GLY A 156 7.85 -2.98 31.63
CA GLY A 156 8.89 -2.02 31.98
C GLY A 156 8.61 -1.32 33.30
N GLY A 157 7.35 -1.07 33.64
CA GLY A 157 6.94 -0.52 34.93
C GLY A 157 7.28 -1.47 36.08
N GLU A 158 7.03 -2.77 35.93
CA GLU A 158 7.43 -3.80 36.89
C GLU A 158 8.96 -3.84 37.03
N SER A 159 9.69 -3.79 35.92
CA SER A 159 11.17 -3.76 35.94
C SER A 159 11.74 -2.46 36.56
N ILE A 160 11.06 -1.33 36.48
CA ILE A 160 11.47 -0.11 37.16
C ILE A 160 11.25 -0.24 38.68
N ILE A 161 10.12 -0.81 39.10
CA ILE A 161 9.80 -1.02 40.52
C ILE A 161 10.81 -1.99 41.18
N SER A 162 11.22 -3.05 40.45
CA SER A 162 12.22 -4.02 40.91
C SER A 162 13.66 -3.46 40.90
N GLY A 163 13.88 -2.33 40.23
CA GLY A 163 15.21 -1.70 40.11
C GLY A 163 16.06 -2.25 38.94
N ASP A 164 15.50 -3.08 38.08
CA ASP A 164 16.18 -3.71 36.93
C ASP A 164 16.21 -2.82 35.68
N MET A 165 15.44 -1.73 35.66
CA MET A 165 15.34 -0.81 34.53
C MET A 165 15.22 0.66 35.00
N LEU A 166 15.86 1.56 34.26
CA LEU A 166 15.70 3.01 34.46
C LEU A 166 14.50 3.55 33.65
N THR A 167 13.86 4.60 34.13
CA THR A 167 12.74 5.28 33.42
C THR A 167 13.16 5.76 32.03
N GLY A 168 14.42 6.23 31.87
CA GLY A 168 14.95 6.62 30.56
C GLY A 168 15.10 5.45 29.58
N GLU A 169 15.41 4.26 30.10
CA GLU A 169 15.51 3.03 29.30
C GLU A 169 14.14 2.60 28.77
N LEU A 170 13.07 2.65 29.60
CA LEU A 170 11.72 2.39 29.16
C LEU A 170 11.29 3.34 28.04
N THR A 171 11.59 4.64 28.19
CA THR A 171 11.29 5.62 27.14
C THR A 171 12.02 5.28 25.85
N SER A 172 13.30 4.89 25.93
CA SER A 172 14.09 4.50 24.76
C SER A 172 13.53 3.29 24.05
N VAL A 173 13.11 2.27 24.80
CA VAL A 173 12.52 1.05 24.24
C VAL A 173 11.18 1.33 23.56
N ILE A 174 10.34 2.22 24.11
CA ILE A 174 9.12 2.68 23.44
C ILE A 174 9.45 3.35 22.09
N VAL A 175 10.46 4.20 22.04
CA VAL A 175 10.90 4.83 20.78
C VAL A 175 11.38 3.79 19.78
N TYR A 176 12.16 2.78 20.21
CA TYR A 176 12.60 1.69 19.33
C TYR A 176 11.42 0.86 18.79
N ALA A 177 10.40 0.61 19.62
CA ALA A 177 9.19 -0.07 19.17
C ALA A 177 8.43 0.72 18.09
N LEU A 178 8.23 2.02 18.30
CA LEU A 178 7.62 2.90 17.30
C LEU A 178 8.43 2.92 16.00
N GLN A 179 9.75 2.87 16.10
CA GLN A 179 10.63 2.82 14.94
C GLN A 179 10.51 1.49 14.17
N ILE A 180 10.37 0.36 14.86
CA ILE A 180 10.11 -0.94 14.24
C ILE A 180 8.77 -0.91 13.50
N LEU A 181 7.71 -0.43 14.15
CA LEU A 181 6.36 -0.37 13.56
C LEU A 181 6.32 0.53 12.32
N THR A 182 6.93 1.71 12.39
CA THR A 182 7.03 2.62 11.23
C THR A 182 7.88 2.03 10.09
N SER A 183 8.93 1.27 10.42
CA SER A 183 9.75 0.59 9.42
C SER A 183 8.96 -0.51 8.69
N LEU A 184 8.10 -1.25 9.40
CA LEU A 184 7.20 -2.24 8.77
C LEU A 184 6.21 -1.58 7.81
N MET A 185 5.67 -0.40 8.16
CA MET A 185 4.83 0.38 7.23
C MET A 185 5.60 0.78 5.96
N MET A 186 6.85 1.22 6.12
CA MET A 186 7.70 1.60 4.98
C MET A 186 7.94 0.41 4.04
N VAL A 187 8.20 -0.79 4.58
CA VAL A 187 8.36 -2.01 3.77
C VAL A 187 7.08 -2.32 3.00
N SER A 188 5.92 -2.23 3.67
CA SER A 188 4.62 -2.46 3.01
C SER A 188 4.37 -1.46 1.87
N PHE A 189 4.69 -0.18 2.08
CA PHE A 189 4.56 0.85 1.04
C PHE A 189 5.47 0.59 -0.16
N VAL A 190 6.74 0.22 0.06
CA VAL A 190 7.68 -0.10 -1.02
C VAL A 190 7.19 -1.30 -1.83
N PHE A 191 6.60 -2.30 -1.17
CA PHE A 191 6.05 -3.45 -1.88
C PHE A 191 4.96 -3.06 -2.88
N VAL A 192 4.05 -2.16 -2.48
CA VAL A 192 3.02 -1.61 -3.39
C VAL A 192 3.66 -0.84 -4.55
N MET A 193 4.69 -0.03 -4.30
CA MET A 193 5.39 0.71 -5.35
C MET A 193 6.09 -0.21 -6.35
N ILE A 194 6.66 -1.31 -5.89
CA ILE A 194 7.29 -2.32 -6.77
C ILE A 194 6.24 -2.97 -7.67
N MET A 195 5.06 -3.31 -7.15
CA MET A 195 3.97 -3.89 -7.97
C MET A 195 3.50 -2.95 -9.08
N ILE A 196 3.38 -1.65 -8.77
CA ILE A 196 3.01 -0.64 -9.79
C ILE A 196 4.11 -0.52 -10.84
N ALA A 197 5.37 -0.53 -10.43
CA ALA A 197 6.52 -0.47 -11.34
C ALA A 197 6.66 -1.72 -12.21
N GLU A 198 6.32 -2.90 -11.70
CA GLU A 198 6.32 -4.15 -12.46
C GLU A 198 5.40 -4.04 -13.68
N ALA A 199 4.15 -3.61 -13.48
CA ALA A 199 3.19 -3.39 -14.57
C ALA A 199 3.67 -2.32 -15.58
N SER A 200 4.28 -1.24 -15.09
CA SER A 200 4.84 -0.19 -15.97
C SER A 200 6.08 -0.69 -16.74
N THR A 201 6.91 -1.52 -16.11
CA THR A 201 8.10 -2.12 -16.74
C THR A 201 7.71 -3.09 -17.86
N GLU A 202 6.66 -3.89 -17.64
CA GLU A 202 6.14 -4.81 -18.66
C GLU A 202 5.69 -4.05 -19.91
N ARG A 203 4.94 -2.95 -19.73
CA ARG A 203 4.50 -2.08 -20.84
C ARG A 203 5.67 -1.38 -21.57
N ILE A 204 6.74 -1.03 -20.86
CA ILE A 204 7.95 -0.47 -21.48
C ILE A 204 8.66 -1.54 -22.29
N ASN A 205 8.80 -2.76 -21.76
CA ASN A 205 9.48 -3.87 -22.45
C ASN A 205 8.76 -4.32 -23.73
N GLU A 206 7.42 -4.11 -23.83
CA GLU A 206 6.69 -4.39 -25.07
C GLU A 206 7.13 -3.50 -26.25
N VAL A 207 7.73 -2.34 -25.97
CA VAL A 207 8.15 -1.37 -26.99
C VAL A 207 9.63 -1.52 -27.34
N LEU A 208 10.44 -2.04 -26.41
CA LEU A 208 11.87 -2.29 -26.63
C LEU A 208 12.11 -3.61 -27.36
#